data_7dfc5e3c5cfcc77739c5c2555b254b9c
#
_entry.id   7dfc5e3c5cfcc77739c5c2555b254b9c
#
_cell.length_a   1.000
_cell.length_b   1.000
_cell.length_c   1.000
_cell.angle_alpha   90.00
_cell.angle_beta   90.00
_cell.angle_gamma   90.00
#
_symmetry.space_group_name_H-M   'P 1'
#
loop_
_entity.id
_entity.type
_entity.pdbx_description
1 polymer ?
#
loop_
_entity_poly.entity_id
_entity_poly.type
_entity_poly.pdbx_seq_one_letter_code
_entity_poly.pdbx_strand_id
1 'polypeptide(L)'
;VQQRGEGEKQIEVDRRLLRRQKDQLEEELEHVRTHRQLHRSRRKNTGAPVVALVGYTNAGKSTLLNRLAHVKSVAEDKLFATLDPMTKRVRLEGGQEILLTDTVGFVHRLPTTLVAAFRATLEEVAEADLIVHVVDLSSHSMQRQVTAVEEVLEEIGAGGRPKLVALNKIDVTSSEMTLQLPDDVATLPTVRVSALNGEGIDERLACIGENLLLQFVALDVLIPYNHGELVALFHKYGTIEHEGYEEGGTHLRG
;
A
#
# COMPACT_ATOMS: atom_id res chain seq x y z
N VAL A 1 -48.24 -31.48 -24.86
CA VAL A 1 -47.20 -30.95 -25.80
C VAL A 1 -47.01 -29.45 -25.65
N GLN A 2 -47.86 -28.70 -24.88
CA GLN A 2 -47.83 -27.22 -24.78
C GLN A 2 -46.97 -26.66 -23.65
N GLN A 3 -46.44 -27.44 -22.71
CA GLN A 3 -45.63 -26.92 -21.56
C GLN A 3 -44.16 -26.72 -21.83
N ARG A 4 -43.58 -27.18 -22.95
CA ARG A 4 -42.16 -26.96 -23.29
C ARG A 4 -41.85 -25.54 -23.76
N GLY A 5 -42.81 -24.82 -24.34
CA GLY A 5 -42.56 -23.48 -24.88
C GLY A 5 -42.51 -22.34 -23.87
N GLU A 6 -43.12 -22.47 -22.69
CA GLU A 6 -43.12 -21.41 -21.65
C GLU A 6 -41.83 -21.41 -20.83
N GLY A 7 -41.33 -22.61 -20.49
CA GLY A 7 -40.04 -22.71 -19.76
C GLY A 7 -38.85 -22.25 -20.57
N GLU A 8 -38.81 -22.49 -21.89
CA GLU A 8 -37.75 -21.96 -22.76
C GLU A 8 -37.77 -20.44 -22.88
N LYS A 9 -38.95 -19.81 -22.95
CA LYS A 9 -39.13 -18.37 -22.95
C LYS A 9 -38.67 -17.74 -21.62
N GLN A 10 -38.98 -18.36 -20.50
CA GLN A 10 -38.56 -17.90 -19.17
C GLN A 10 -37.03 -17.93 -19.03
N ILE A 11 -36.38 -19.02 -19.44
CA ILE A 11 -34.92 -19.17 -19.43
C ILE A 11 -34.25 -18.10 -20.33
N GLU A 12 -34.86 -17.77 -21.45
CA GLU A 12 -34.34 -16.76 -22.36
C GLU A 12 -34.44 -15.33 -21.80
N VAL A 13 -35.53 -15.03 -21.10
CA VAL A 13 -35.74 -13.78 -20.35
C VAL A 13 -34.71 -13.68 -19.21
N ASP A 14 -34.54 -14.75 -18.43
CA ASP A 14 -33.58 -14.78 -17.32
C ASP A 14 -32.14 -14.61 -17.81
N ARG A 15 -31.77 -15.27 -18.91
CA ARG A 15 -30.45 -15.08 -19.58
C ARG A 15 -30.24 -13.64 -20.03
N ARG A 16 -31.29 -12.98 -20.54
CA ARG A 16 -31.21 -11.59 -20.99
C ARG A 16 -31.05 -10.63 -19.82
N LEU A 17 -31.73 -10.89 -18.70
CA LEU A 17 -31.57 -10.13 -17.45
C LEU A 17 -30.18 -10.29 -16.88
N LEU A 18 -29.67 -11.52 -16.79
CA LEU A 18 -28.31 -11.81 -16.31
C LEU A 18 -27.24 -11.15 -17.18
N ARG A 19 -27.41 -11.15 -18.52
CA ARG A 19 -26.48 -10.44 -19.41
C ARG A 19 -26.49 -8.93 -19.15
N ARG A 20 -27.67 -8.32 -19.03
CA ARG A 20 -27.78 -6.89 -18.71
C ARG A 20 -27.13 -6.53 -17.37
N GLN A 21 -27.36 -7.36 -16.33
CA GLN A 21 -26.71 -7.15 -15.04
C GLN A 21 -25.19 -7.30 -15.13
N LYS A 22 -24.70 -8.28 -15.88
CA LYS A 22 -23.28 -8.46 -16.15
C LYS A 22 -22.69 -7.25 -16.86
N ASP A 23 -23.31 -6.80 -17.94
CA ASP A 23 -22.85 -5.65 -18.74
C ASP A 23 -22.82 -4.37 -17.87
N GLN A 24 -23.84 -4.16 -17.03
CA GLN A 24 -23.89 -3.05 -16.09
C GLN A 24 -22.78 -3.11 -15.04
N LEU A 25 -22.51 -4.28 -14.47
CA LEU A 25 -21.42 -4.48 -13.52
C LEU A 25 -20.03 -4.29 -14.17
N GLU A 26 -19.87 -4.72 -15.43
CA GLU A 26 -18.66 -4.51 -16.19
C GLU A 26 -18.41 -3.01 -16.44
N GLU A 27 -19.46 -2.25 -16.76
CA GLU A 27 -19.39 -0.79 -16.96
C GLU A 27 -19.07 -0.06 -15.64
N GLU A 28 -19.68 -0.45 -14.52
CA GLU A 28 -19.36 0.08 -13.20
C GLU A 28 -17.90 -0.23 -12.78
N LEU A 29 -17.42 -1.43 -13.07
CA LEU A 29 -16.02 -1.81 -12.84
C LEU A 29 -15.05 -0.95 -13.66
N GLU A 30 -15.36 -0.69 -14.93
CA GLU A 30 -14.52 0.13 -15.79
C GLU A 30 -14.50 1.60 -15.34
N HIS A 31 -15.64 2.11 -14.87
CA HIS A 31 -15.73 3.44 -14.27
C HIS A 31 -14.86 3.54 -13.00
N VAL A 32 -14.90 2.54 -12.12
CA VAL A 32 -14.04 2.47 -10.94
C VAL A 32 -12.56 2.42 -11.32
N ARG A 33 -12.18 1.62 -12.35
CA ARG A 33 -10.81 1.56 -12.87
C ARG A 33 -10.31 2.90 -13.37
N THR A 34 -11.13 3.59 -14.19
CA THR A 34 -10.80 4.90 -14.74
C THR A 34 -10.64 5.94 -13.64
N HIS A 35 -11.52 5.94 -12.62
CA HIS A 35 -11.45 6.83 -11.49
C HIS A 35 -10.17 6.58 -10.66
N ARG A 36 -9.79 5.32 -10.45
CA ARG A 36 -8.54 4.94 -9.77
C ARG A 36 -7.30 5.37 -10.58
N GLN A 37 -7.30 5.20 -11.90
CA GLN A 37 -6.20 5.70 -12.76
C GLN A 37 -6.02 7.22 -12.66
N LEU A 38 -7.11 7.99 -12.60
CA LEU A 38 -7.06 9.44 -12.40
C LEU A 38 -6.48 9.80 -11.02
N HIS A 39 -6.84 9.06 -9.97
CA HIS A 39 -6.25 9.23 -8.64
C HIS A 39 -4.76 8.86 -8.61
N ARG A 40 -4.34 7.81 -9.33
CA ARG A 40 -2.93 7.42 -9.52
C ARG A 40 -2.14 8.53 -10.21
N SER A 41 -2.66 9.07 -11.33
CA SER A 41 -2.01 10.16 -12.07
C SER A 41 -1.85 11.42 -11.20
N ARG A 42 -2.84 11.75 -10.39
CA ARG A 42 -2.76 12.86 -9.44
C ARG A 42 -1.73 12.61 -8.33
N ARG A 43 -1.61 11.37 -7.82
CA ARG A 43 -0.59 10.97 -6.83
C ARG A 43 0.82 11.09 -7.40
N LYS A 44 1.07 10.58 -8.61
CA LYS A 44 2.37 10.74 -9.30
C LYS A 44 2.73 12.21 -9.54
N ASN A 45 1.74 13.07 -9.71
CA ASN A 45 1.95 14.51 -9.89
C ASN A 45 2.28 15.27 -8.60
N THR A 46 2.01 14.69 -7.42
CA THR A 46 2.35 15.33 -6.13
C THR A 46 3.77 15.04 -5.67
N GLY A 47 4.47 14.08 -6.27
CA GLY A 47 5.85 13.71 -5.91
C GLY A 47 6.00 13.06 -4.54
N ALA A 48 4.91 12.86 -3.78
CA ALA A 48 4.95 12.24 -2.47
C ALA A 48 5.07 10.70 -2.60
N PRO A 49 6.05 10.06 -1.93
CA PRO A 49 6.21 8.61 -1.94
C PRO A 49 4.97 7.89 -1.41
N VAL A 50 4.67 6.73 -2.00
CA VAL A 50 3.55 5.88 -1.61
C VAL A 50 4.04 4.73 -0.75
N VAL A 51 3.52 4.63 0.47
CA VAL A 51 3.80 3.55 1.41
C VAL A 51 2.55 2.69 1.57
N ALA A 52 2.63 1.41 1.21
CA ALA A 52 1.52 0.48 1.32
C ALA A 52 1.61 -0.36 2.61
N LEU A 53 0.54 -0.36 3.40
CA LEU A 53 0.40 -1.27 4.53
C LEU A 53 -0.16 -2.61 4.04
N VAL A 54 0.61 -3.68 4.17
CA VAL A 54 0.18 -5.03 3.84
C VAL A 54 0.22 -5.92 5.08
N GLY A 55 -0.45 -7.04 5.04
CA GLY A 55 -0.43 -7.99 6.14
C GLY A 55 -1.73 -8.79 6.22
N TYR A 56 -1.71 -9.82 7.05
CA TYR A 56 -2.85 -10.69 7.23
C TYR A 56 -4.08 -9.93 7.78
N THR A 57 -5.29 -10.50 7.59
CA THR A 57 -6.52 -9.94 8.19
C THR A 57 -6.33 -9.82 9.71
N ASN A 58 -6.83 -8.73 10.28
CA ASN A 58 -6.74 -8.41 11.71
C ASN A 58 -5.30 -8.24 12.27
N ALA A 59 -4.30 -8.03 11.41
CA ALA A 59 -2.95 -7.69 11.87
C ALA A 59 -2.84 -6.25 12.44
N GLY A 60 -3.88 -5.43 12.28
CA GLY A 60 -3.94 -4.07 12.80
C GLY A 60 -3.52 -2.98 11.82
N LYS A 61 -3.55 -3.23 10.50
CA LYS A 61 -3.20 -2.27 9.45
C LYS A 61 -3.98 -0.95 9.55
N SER A 62 -5.32 -1.03 9.56
CA SER A 62 -6.19 0.15 9.63
C SER A 62 -6.03 0.91 10.95
N THR A 63 -5.78 0.19 12.05
CA THR A 63 -5.46 0.79 13.35
C THR A 63 -4.14 1.58 13.27
N LEU A 64 -3.13 0.97 12.65
CA LEU A 64 -1.82 1.59 12.43
C LEU A 64 -1.93 2.82 11.51
N LEU A 65 -2.65 2.72 10.39
CA LEU A 65 -2.93 3.86 9.50
C LEU A 65 -3.57 5.02 10.27
N ASN A 66 -4.61 4.73 11.05
CA ASN A 66 -5.32 5.76 11.80
C ASN A 66 -4.43 6.44 12.84
N ARG A 67 -3.56 5.67 13.49
CA ARG A 67 -2.61 6.18 14.47
C ARG A 67 -1.56 7.06 13.82
N LEU A 68 -0.92 6.59 12.75
CA LEU A 68 0.10 7.33 12.00
C LEU A 68 -0.45 8.62 11.36
N ALA A 69 -1.70 8.60 10.94
CA ALA A 69 -2.36 9.77 10.37
C ALA A 69 -2.99 10.70 11.43
N HIS A 70 -2.78 10.46 12.73
CA HIS A 70 -3.38 11.20 13.84
C HIS A 70 -4.91 11.34 13.76
N VAL A 71 -5.58 10.37 13.14
CA VAL A 71 -7.04 10.37 12.98
C VAL A 71 -7.70 9.48 14.01
N LYS A 72 -8.59 10.05 14.80
CA LYS A 72 -9.48 9.30 15.70
C LYS A 72 -10.63 8.69 14.90
N SER A 73 -10.38 7.56 14.24
CA SER A 73 -11.43 6.78 13.60
C SER A 73 -11.49 5.40 14.26
N VAL A 74 -12.70 4.89 14.43
CA VAL A 74 -12.91 3.57 15.03
C VAL A 74 -12.47 2.52 14.02
N ALA A 75 -11.39 1.80 14.31
CA ALA A 75 -11.03 0.61 13.57
C ALA A 75 -11.95 -0.52 14.05
N GLU A 76 -12.69 -1.14 13.13
CA GLU A 76 -13.54 -2.27 13.45
C GLU A 76 -12.70 -3.56 13.49
N ASP A 77 -12.85 -4.33 14.56
CA ASP A 77 -12.20 -5.63 14.71
C ASP A 77 -12.97 -6.71 13.92
N LYS A 78 -13.00 -6.54 12.60
CA LYS A 78 -13.69 -7.43 11.67
C LYS A 78 -12.73 -7.90 10.57
N LEU A 79 -12.92 -9.14 10.11
CA LEU A 79 -12.26 -9.64 8.90
C LEU A 79 -12.69 -8.77 7.71
N PHE A 80 -11.73 -8.32 6.90
CA PHE A 80 -11.96 -7.44 5.75
C PHE A 80 -12.60 -6.08 6.11
N ALA A 81 -12.16 -5.47 7.21
CA ALA A 81 -12.63 -4.14 7.61
C ALA A 81 -12.38 -3.07 6.53
N THR A 82 -11.35 -3.27 5.70
CA THR A 82 -11.00 -2.40 4.57
C THR A 82 -11.22 -3.16 3.26
N LEU A 83 -12.17 -2.73 2.44
CA LEU A 83 -12.43 -3.23 1.09
C LEU A 83 -11.89 -2.29 0.01
N ASP A 84 -11.99 -0.99 0.23
CA ASP A 84 -11.41 0.04 -0.63
C ASP A 84 -10.12 0.59 0.00
N PRO A 85 -9.04 0.77 -0.78
CA PRO A 85 -7.80 1.32 -0.26
C PRO A 85 -8.02 2.71 0.30
N MET A 86 -7.67 2.88 1.57
CA MET A 86 -7.75 4.16 2.25
C MET A 86 -6.38 4.81 2.24
N THR A 87 -6.20 5.87 1.45
CA THR A 87 -4.94 6.61 1.40
C THR A 87 -5.03 7.86 2.27
N LYS A 88 -4.06 8.04 3.15
CA LYS A 88 -3.92 9.22 4.01
C LYS A 88 -2.55 9.86 3.81
N ARG A 89 -2.52 11.19 3.85
CA ARG A 89 -1.28 11.96 3.83
C ARG A 89 -0.74 12.03 5.25
N VAL A 90 0.53 11.65 5.41
CA VAL A 90 1.25 11.67 6.68
C VAL A 90 2.51 12.51 6.49
N ARG A 91 2.82 13.36 7.46
CA ARG A 91 4.04 14.14 7.48
C ARG A 91 5.04 13.47 8.41
N LEU A 92 6.21 13.15 7.86
CA LEU A 92 7.32 12.58 8.62
C LEU A 92 8.09 13.68 9.39
N GLU A 93 8.86 13.26 10.38
CA GLU A 93 9.87 14.13 10.99
C GLU A 93 10.85 14.60 9.89
N GLY A 94 11.11 15.89 9.81
CA GLY A 94 11.87 16.47 8.69
C GLY A 94 11.00 17.13 7.61
N GLY A 95 9.65 17.02 7.72
CA GLY A 95 8.72 17.75 6.87
C GLY A 95 8.32 17.06 5.58
N GLN A 96 8.93 15.93 5.23
CA GLN A 96 8.57 15.14 4.06
C GLN A 96 7.15 14.58 4.19
N GLU A 97 6.36 14.70 3.13
CA GLU A 97 5.01 14.14 3.07
C GLU A 97 5.02 12.80 2.32
N ILE A 98 4.35 11.81 2.90
CA ILE A 98 4.12 10.49 2.30
C ILE A 98 2.62 10.22 2.15
N LEU A 99 2.29 9.35 1.21
CA LEU A 99 0.95 8.79 1.05
C LEU A 99 0.93 7.38 1.64
N LEU A 100 0.28 7.24 2.79
CA LEU A 100 0.14 5.95 3.46
C LEU A 100 -1.19 5.32 3.06
N THR A 101 -1.14 4.13 2.46
CA THR A 101 -2.32 3.43 1.93
C THR A 101 -2.57 2.15 2.73
N ASP A 102 -3.77 2.04 3.33
CA ASP A 102 -4.26 0.78 3.90
C ASP A 102 -4.78 -0.12 2.78
N THR A 103 -4.43 -1.39 2.86
CA THR A 103 -4.86 -2.37 1.88
C THR A 103 -5.75 -3.44 2.50
N VAL A 104 -6.42 -4.20 1.67
CA VAL A 104 -7.23 -5.34 2.12
C VAL A 104 -6.34 -6.35 2.84
N GLY A 105 -6.84 -6.87 3.98
CA GLY A 105 -6.13 -7.93 4.71
C GLY A 105 -6.05 -9.23 3.91
N PHE A 106 -4.85 -9.78 3.79
CA PHE A 106 -4.63 -11.07 3.15
C PHE A 106 -5.22 -12.21 3.98
N VAL A 107 -5.64 -13.27 3.30
CA VAL A 107 -6.12 -14.54 3.86
C VAL A 107 -5.45 -15.70 3.16
N HIS A 108 -5.34 -16.83 3.83
CA HIS A 108 -4.62 -18.02 3.36
C HIS A 108 -5.15 -18.66 2.07
N ARG A 109 -6.22 -18.26 1.50
CA ARG A 109 -6.72 -18.61 0.14
C ARG A 109 -7.77 -17.59 -0.22
N LEU A 110 -7.41 -16.64 -1.05
CA LEU A 110 -8.39 -15.75 -1.65
C LEU A 110 -9.31 -16.58 -2.57
N PRO A 111 -10.62 -16.58 -2.34
CA PRO A 111 -11.56 -17.17 -3.30
C PRO A 111 -11.36 -16.53 -4.67
N THR A 112 -11.34 -17.33 -5.74
CA THR A 112 -11.10 -16.85 -7.12
C THR A 112 -12.07 -15.74 -7.54
N THR A 113 -13.29 -15.73 -7.00
CA THR A 113 -14.29 -14.68 -7.20
C THR A 113 -13.90 -13.33 -6.58
N LEU A 114 -13.13 -13.36 -5.48
CA LEU A 114 -12.63 -12.15 -4.82
C LEU A 114 -11.31 -11.66 -5.41
N VAL A 115 -10.52 -12.51 -6.07
CA VAL A 115 -9.23 -12.13 -6.70
C VAL A 115 -9.43 -10.97 -7.68
N ALA A 116 -10.50 -10.97 -8.47
CA ALA A 116 -10.78 -9.87 -9.42
C ALA A 116 -11.10 -8.55 -8.71
N ALA A 117 -11.82 -8.59 -7.58
CA ALA A 117 -12.14 -7.41 -6.78
C ALA A 117 -10.89 -6.88 -6.03
N PHE A 118 -10.05 -7.80 -5.52
CA PHE A 118 -8.81 -7.45 -4.83
C PHE A 118 -7.67 -7.03 -5.77
N ARG A 119 -7.70 -7.46 -7.03
CA ARG A 119 -6.65 -7.18 -8.01
C ARG A 119 -6.32 -5.70 -8.11
N ALA A 120 -7.32 -4.85 -8.07
CA ALA A 120 -7.15 -3.41 -8.17
C ALA A 120 -6.51 -2.79 -6.90
N THR A 121 -6.75 -3.37 -5.72
CA THR A 121 -6.06 -2.96 -4.46
C THR A 121 -4.65 -3.52 -4.40
N LEU A 122 -4.44 -4.72 -4.94
CA LEU A 122 -3.13 -5.36 -5.01
C LEU A 122 -2.20 -4.66 -6.03
N GLU A 123 -2.75 -4.11 -7.11
CA GLU A 123 -1.99 -3.27 -8.06
C GLU A 123 -1.42 -2.02 -7.38
N GLU A 124 -2.10 -1.43 -6.38
CA GLU A 124 -1.56 -0.31 -5.61
C GLU A 124 -0.37 -0.71 -4.75
N VAL A 125 -0.35 -1.93 -4.23
CA VAL A 125 0.79 -2.48 -3.49
C VAL A 125 1.99 -2.69 -4.44
N ALA A 126 1.75 -3.23 -5.63
CA ALA A 126 2.81 -3.46 -6.61
C ALA A 126 3.47 -2.15 -7.11
N GLU A 127 2.75 -1.03 -7.05
CA GLU A 127 3.27 0.29 -7.44
C GLU A 127 3.83 1.11 -6.26
N ALA A 128 3.74 0.62 -5.01
CA ALA A 128 4.23 1.33 -3.84
C ALA A 128 5.75 1.50 -3.85
N ASP A 129 6.22 2.62 -3.32
CA ASP A 129 7.66 2.90 -3.18
C ASP A 129 8.23 2.12 -1.98
N LEU A 130 7.43 1.89 -0.94
CA LEU A 130 7.79 1.09 0.23
C LEU A 130 6.58 0.26 0.68
N ILE A 131 6.82 -0.99 1.04
CA ILE A 131 5.83 -1.87 1.64
C ILE A 131 6.11 -1.98 3.14
N VAL A 132 5.10 -1.73 3.97
CA VAL A 132 5.15 -1.99 5.41
C VAL A 132 4.33 -3.25 5.69
N HIS A 133 5.02 -4.37 5.94
CA HIS A 133 4.39 -5.63 6.27
C HIS A 133 4.03 -5.67 7.76
N VAL A 134 2.75 -5.52 8.07
CA VAL A 134 2.23 -5.52 9.44
C VAL A 134 1.97 -6.96 9.90
N VAL A 135 2.68 -7.38 10.91
CA VAL A 135 2.65 -8.75 11.47
C VAL A 135 2.04 -8.71 12.87
N ASP A 136 1.07 -9.57 13.12
CA ASP A 136 0.47 -9.75 14.45
C ASP A 136 1.33 -10.68 15.32
N LEU A 137 2.04 -10.12 16.30
CA LEU A 137 2.87 -10.89 17.23
C LEU A 137 2.06 -11.79 18.16
N SER A 138 0.80 -11.49 18.41
CA SER A 138 -0.05 -12.27 19.31
C SER A 138 -0.60 -13.55 18.64
N SER A 139 -0.43 -13.69 17.32
CA SER A 139 -0.97 -14.81 16.58
C SER A 139 -0.14 -16.08 16.72
N HIS A 140 -0.76 -17.17 17.16
CA HIS A 140 -0.13 -18.50 17.18
C HIS A 140 0.24 -19.04 15.79
N SER A 141 -0.34 -18.47 14.72
CA SER A 141 -0.08 -18.83 13.32
C SER A 141 0.76 -17.78 12.58
N MET A 142 1.49 -16.93 13.31
CA MET A 142 2.27 -15.80 12.78
C MET A 142 3.12 -16.21 11.56
N GLN A 143 3.94 -17.25 11.67
CA GLN A 143 4.80 -17.71 10.58
C GLN A 143 4.01 -18.03 9.30
N ARG A 144 2.90 -18.79 9.44
CA ARG A 144 2.05 -19.13 8.30
C ARG A 144 1.39 -17.91 7.68
N GLN A 145 1.01 -16.93 8.50
CA GLN A 145 0.43 -15.67 8.04
C GLN A 145 1.45 -14.84 7.26
N VAL A 146 2.69 -14.76 7.77
CA VAL A 146 3.80 -14.06 7.11
C VAL A 146 4.09 -14.71 5.76
N THR A 147 4.27 -16.03 5.72
CA THR A 147 4.52 -16.78 4.45
C THR A 147 3.39 -16.55 3.44
N ALA A 148 2.13 -16.62 3.87
CA ALA A 148 1.00 -16.40 2.97
C ALA A 148 0.95 -14.97 2.40
N VAL A 149 1.40 -13.96 3.15
CA VAL A 149 1.51 -12.59 2.65
C VAL A 149 2.62 -12.46 1.62
N GLU A 150 3.81 -13.03 1.90
CA GLU A 150 4.95 -12.98 0.97
C GLU A 150 4.62 -13.71 -0.34
N GLU A 151 3.97 -14.89 -0.29
CA GLU A 151 3.50 -15.60 -1.49
C GLU A 151 2.60 -14.71 -2.36
N VAL A 152 1.65 -13.98 -1.76
CA VAL A 152 0.78 -13.06 -2.51
C VAL A 152 1.57 -11.88 -3.06
N LEU A 153 2.53 -11.32 -2.31
CA LEU A 153 3.39 -10.24 -2.80
C LEU A 153 4.21 -10.67 -4.02
N GLU A 154 4.71 -11.90 -4.04
CA GLU A 154 5.38 -12.48 -5.21
C GLU A 154 4.42 -12.64 -6.40
N GLU A 155 3.21 -13.18 -6.18
CA GLU A 155 2.20 -13.37 -7.23
C GLU A 155 1.79 -12.07 -7.93
N ILE A 156 1.77 -10.95 -7.19
CA ILE A 156 1.42 -9.63 -7.76
C ILE A 156 2.62 -8.85 -8.31
N GLY A 157 3.82 -9.45 -8.27
CA GLY A 157 5.06 -8.80 -8.73
C GLY A 157 5.60 -7.73 -7.78
N ALA A 158 5.20 -7.75 -6.51
CA ALA A 158 5.65 -6.82 -5.48
C ALA A 158 6.79 -7.37 -4.61
N GLY A 159 7.21 -8.62 -4.81
CA GLY A 159 8.23 -9.31 -3.99
C GLY A 159 9.56 -8.58 -3.93
N GLY A 160 9.98 -7.97 -5.04
CA GLY A 160 11.23 -7.19 -5.14
C GLY A 160 11.14 -5.74 -4.64
N ARG A 161 9.99 -5.30 -4.11
CA ARG A 161 9.86 -3.94 -3.56
C ARG A 161 10.57 -3.82 -2.21
N PRO A 162 11.11 -2.62 -1.87
CA PRO A 162 11.62 -2.35 -0.55
C PRO A 162 10.56 -2.65 0.52
N LYS A 163 10.95 -3.35 1.56
CA LYS A 163 10.04 -3.80 2.63
C LYS A 163 10.55 -3.44 4.02
N LEU A 164 9.63 -3.08 4.90
CA LEU A 164 9.81 -2.88 6.34
C LEU A 164 8.81 -3.76 7.08
N VAL A 165 9.24 -4.50 8.10
CA VAL A 165 8.35 -5.34 8.91
C VAL A 165 7.92 -4.58 10.16
N ALA A 166 6.61 -4.39 10.33
CA ALA A 166 6.03 -3.81 11.54
C ALA A 166 5.42 -4.91 12.41
N LEU A 167 6.14 -5.30 13.46
CA LEU A 167 5.69 -6.26 14.44
C LEU A 167 4.70 -5.59 15.38
N ASN A 168 3.42 -5.78 15.13
CA ASN A 168 2.33 -5.13 15.86
C ASN A 168 1.81 -5.96 17.01
N LYS A 169 1.06 -5.31 17.90
CA LYS A 169 0.45 -5.87 19.12
C LYS A 169 1.47 -6.28 20.19
N ILE A 170 2.54 -5.49 20.34
CA ILE A 170 3.52 -5.70 21.41
C ILE A 170 2.92 -5.54 22.82
N ASP A 171 1.82 -4.82 22.91
CA ASP A 171 1.06 -4.58 24.15
C ASP A 171 0.45 -5.85 24.76
N VAL A 172 0.22 -6.88 23.96
CA VAL A 172 -0.34 -8.17 24.41
C VAL A 172 0.66 -9.33 24.34
N THR A 173 1.93 -9.04 23.99
CA THR A 173 2.97 -10.05 23.81
C THR A 173 4.04 -9.88 24.88
N SER A 174 4.49 -10.99 25.52
CA SER A 174 5.60 -10.94 26.47
C SER A 174 6.92 -10.59 25.78
N SER A 175 7.77 -9.80 26.45
CA SER A 175 9.07 -9.32 25.92
C SER A 175 10.05 -10.46 25.56
N GLU A 176 9.84 -11.65 26.11
CA GLU A 176 10.74 -12.82 25.98
C GLU A 176 10.38 -13.75 24.82
N MET A 177 9.37 -13.39 24.00
CA MET A 177 8.97 -14.24 22.89
C MET A 177 10.07 -14.32 21.84
N THR A 178 10.64 -15.49 21.65
CA THR A 178 11.60 -15.75 20.56
C THR A 178 10.87 -15.63 19.22
N LEU A 179 11.18 -14.60 18.47
CA LEU A 179 10.61 -14.35 17.15
C LEU A 179 11.21 -15.34 16.15
N GLN A 180 10.38 -16.25 15.67
CA GLN A 180 10.71 -17.12 14.54
C GLN A 180 10.03 -16.58 13.28
N LEU A 181 10.63 -15.60 12.64
CA LEU A 181 10.24 -15.15 11.31
C LEU A 181 10.84 -16.07 10.24
N PRO A 182 10.20 -16.24 9.09
CA PRO A 182 10.83 -16.85 7.92
C PRO A 182 12.15 -16.13 7.55
N ASP A 183 13.15 -16.89 7.05
CA ASP A 183 14.51 -16.39 6.85
C ASP A 183 14.59 -15.17 5.93
N ASP A 184 13.77 -15.13 4.90
CA ASP A 184 13.63 -14.02 3.95
C ASP A 184 13.09 -12.73 4.58
N VAL A 185 12.20 -12.88 5.57
CA VAL A 185 11.61 -11.75 6.31
C VAL A 185 12.47 -11.33 7.50
N ALA A 186 13.19 -12.28 8.12
CA ALA A 186 14.05 -12.04 9.27
C ALA A 186 15.22 -11.10 8.97
N THR A 187 15.64 -10.99 7.70
CA THR A 187 16.72 -10.08 7.25
C THR A 187 16.24 -8.65 6.99
N LEU A 188 14.92 -8.42 6.93
CA LEU A 188 14.36 -7.12 6.62
C LEU A 188 14.44 -6.17 7.84
N PRO A 189 14.50 -4.85 7.60
CA PRO A 189 14.35 -3.87 8.66
C PRO A 189 13.07 -4.13 9.44
N THR A 190 13.17 -4.23 10.76
CA THR A 190 12.06 -4.65 11.61
C THR A 190 11.83 -3.64 12.72
N VAL A 191 10.56 -3.32 12.94
CA VAL A 191 10.13 -2.37 13.96
C VAL A 191 9.03 -2.98 14.84
N ARG A 192 9.07 -2.72 16.14
CA ARG A 192 8.08 -3.22 17.12
C ARG A 192 7.12 -2.11 17.48
N VAL A 193 5.81 -2.32 17.35
CA VAL A 193 4.78 -1.29 17.57
C VAL A 193 3.56 -1.84 18.31
N SER A 194 2.87 -0.96 19.02
CA SER A 194 1.46 -1.15 19.38
C SER A 194 0.63 -0.09 18.67
N ALA A 195 -0.07 -0.46 17.62
CA ALA A 195 -1.01 0.43 16.97
C ALA A 195 -2.15 0.86 17.91
N LEU A 196 -2.50 0.04 18.89
CA LEU A 196 -3.52 0.32 19.88
C LEU A 196 -3.08 1.41 20.86
N ASN A 197 -1.92 1.24 21.49
CA ASN A 197 -1.43 2.13 22.55
C ASN A 197 -0.61 3.31 22.00
N GLY A 198 -0.06 3.18 20.79
CA GLY A 198 0.84 4.17 20.18
C GLY A 198 2.31 3.94 20.52
N GLU A 199 2.64 2.87 21.23
CA GLU A 199 4.00 2.54 21.61
C GLU A 199 4.86 2.25 20.36
N GLY A 200 6.05 2.85 20.29
CA GLY A 200 7.00 2.69 19.20
C GLY A 200 6.60 3.39 17.88
N ILE A 201 5.55 4.20 17.83
CA ILE A 201 5.05 4.82 16.58
C ILE A 201 5.97 5.94 16.09
N ASP A 202 6.38 6.86 16.96
CA ASP A 202 7.17 8.04 16.57
C ASP A 202 8.55 7.63 16.03
N GLU A 203 9.24 6.73 16.72
CA GLU A 203 10.50 6.16 16.25
C GLU A 203 10.38 5.44 14.89
N ARG A 204 9.16 4.95 14.54
CA ARG A 204 8.88 4.18 13.34
C ARG A 204 8.56 5.04 12.13
N LEU A 205 7.99 6.22 12.35
CA LEU A 205 7.87 7.23 11.29
C LEU A 205 9.26 7.63 10.78
N ALA A 206 10.23 7.79 11.69
CA ALA A 206 11.63 8.03 11.30
C ALA A 206 12.18 6.85 10.47
N CYS A 207 11.97 5.60 10.87
CA CYS A 207 12.43 4.42 10.14
C CYS A 207 11.80 4.30 8.73
N ILE A 208 10.52 4.65 8.57
CA ILE A 208 9.88 4.74 7.25
C ILE A 208 10.60 5.79 6.40
N GLY A 209 10.88 6.96 6.96
CA GLY A 209 11.63 8.03 6.28
C GLY A 209 13.03 7.58 5.84
N GLU A 210 13.79 6.96 6.71
CA GLU A 210 15.12 6.41 6.40
C GLU A 210 15.08 5.38 5.29
N ASN A 211 14.15 4.42 5.33
CA ASN A 211 14.02 3.40 4.28
C ASN A 211 13.58 4.00 2.94
N LEU A 212 12.80 5.06 2.92
CA LEU A 212 12.48 5.80 1.72
C LEU A 212 13.69 6.58 1.20
N LEU A 213 14.46 7.23 2.09
CA LEU A 213 15.66 7.99 1.72
C LEU A 213 16.73 7.10 1.09
N LEU A 214 16.87 5.83 1.50
CA LEU A 214 17.79 4.87 0.88
C LEU A 214 17.49 4.60 -0.61
N GLN A 215 16.32 4.99 -1.11
CA GLN A 215 15.94 4.85 -2.51
C GLN A 215 16.29 6.10 -3.34
N PHE A 216 16.64 7.22 -2.69
CA PHE A 216 17.07 8.42 -3.39
C PHE A 216 18.55 8.31 -3.76
N VAL A 217 18.89 8.77 -4.94
CA VAL A 217 20.27 8.86 -5.42
C VAL A 217 20.72 10.29 -5.22
N ALA A 218 21.81 10.45 -4.47
CA ALA A 218 22.42 11.76 -4.35
C ALA A 218 22.96 12.21 -5.72
N LEU A 219 22.54 13.36 -6.17
CA LEU A 219 22.92 13.95 -7.44
C LEU A 219 23.70 15.24 -7.18
N ASP A 220 24.78 15.40 -7.94
CA ASP A 220 25.56 16.65 -8.01
C ASP A 220 25.73 16.96 -9.50
N VAL A 221 24.90 17.88 -10.00
CA VAL A 221 24.75 18.09 -11.45
C VAL A 221 24.72 19.57 -11.82
N LEU A 222 25.33 19.90 -12.97
CA LEU A 222 25.20 21.19 -13.62
C LEU A 222 24.18 21.08 -14.75
N ILE A 223 23.02 21.72 -14.58
CA ILE A 223 21.93 21.72 -15.57
C ILE A 223 22.05 22.97 -16.43
N PRO A 224 22.31 22.84 -17.75
CA PRO A 224 22.38 23.97 -18.65
C PRO A 224 21.10 24.82 -18.64
N TYR A 225 21.24 26.15 -18.77
CA TYR A 225 20.09 27.08 -18.70
C TYR A 225 18.99 26.83 -19.72
N ASN A 226 19.29 26.16 -20.83
CA ASN A 226 18.30 25.75 -21.83
C ASN A 226 17.41 24.57 -21.41
N HIS A 227 17.71 23.95 -20.24
CA HIS A 227 16.97 22.80 -19.68
C HIS A 227 16.32 23.14 -18.33
N GLY A 228 15.68 24.30 -18.23
CA GLY A 228 15.00 24.75 -17.01
C GLY A 228 13.91 23.80 -16.53
N GLU A 229 13.36 22.98 -17.41
CA GLU A 229 12.41 21.91 -17.05
C GLU A 229 13.03 20.87 -16.13
N LEU A 230 14.34 20.58 -16.26
CA LEU A 230 15.03 19.63 -15.37
C LEU A 230 15.24 20.25 -13.97
N VAL A 231 15.54 21.54 -13.91
CA VAL A 231 15.62 22.28 -12.63
C VAL A 231 14.27 22.23 -11.91
N ALA A 232 13.16 22.47 -12.65
CA ALA A 232 11.82 22.40 -12.10
C ALA A 232 11.44 20.96 -11.62
N LEU A 233 11.92 19.92 -12.32
CA LEU A 233 11.76 18.53 -11.88
C LEU A 233 12.53 18.25 -10.58
N PHE A 234 13.75 18.78 -10.46
CA PHE A 234 14.57 18.64 -9.27
C PHE A 234 13.90 19.30 -8.06
N HIS A 235 13.36 20.52 -8.21
CA HIS A 235 12.57 21.19 -7.18
C HIS A 235 11.29 20.46 -6.82
N LYS A 236 10.68 19.76 -7.79
CA LYS A 236 9.40 19.07 -7.58
C LYS A 236 9.56 17.72 -6.88
N TYR A 237 10.63 16.99 -7.17
CA TYR A 237 10.79 15.58 -6.76
C TYR A 237 12.01 15.32 -5.89
N GLY A 238 12.99 16.20 -5.88
CA GLY A 238 14.23 16.09 -5.13
C GLY A 238 14.23 16.89 -3.83
N THR A 239 15.19 16.58 -2.97
CA THR A 239 15.55 17.42 -1.81
C THR A 239 16.80 18.19 -2.19
N ILE A 240 16.73 19.52 -2.27
CA ILE A 240 17.86 20.36 -2.68
C ILE A 240 18.67 20.74 -1.44
N GLU A 241 19.92 20.31 -1.40
CA GLU A 241 20.90 20.71 -0.38
C GLU A 241 21.63 22.00 -0.77
N HIS A 242 21.92 22.15 -2.06
CA HIS A 242 22.61 23.31 -2.62
C HIS A 242 22.10 23.65 -4.01
N GLU A 243 21.85 24.94 -4.25
CA GLU A 243 21.55 25.49 -5.55
C GLU A 243 22.47 26.69 -5.81
N GLY A 244 23.16 26.66 -6.94
CA GLY A 244 24.08 27.73 -7.36
C GLY A 244 23.96 28.02 -8.85
N TYR A 245 24.33 29.22 -9.26
CA TYR A 245 24.35 29.61 -10.65
C TYR A 245 25.80 29.76 -11.10
N GLU A 246 26.20 28.96 -12.09
CA GLU A 246 27.56 28.91 -12.61
C GLU A 246 27.61 29.29 -14.09
N GLU A 247 28.84 29.53 -14.62
CA GLU A 247 29.03 29.77 -16.04
C GLU A 247 28.65 28.49 -16.82
N GLY A 248 27.44 28.47 -17.38
CA GLY A 248 26.94 27.35 -18.17
C GLY A 248 25.65 26.69 -17.66
N GLY A 249 25.19 26.96 -16.43
CA GLY A 249 23.96 26.34 -15.92
C GLY A 249 23.66 26.58 -14.46
N THR A 250 22.62 25.92 -13.99
CA THR A 250 22.26 25.85 -12.57
C THR A 250 22.91 24.60 -11.96
N HIS A 251 23.76 24.79 -10.97
CA HIS A 251 24.35 23.70 -10.19
C HIS A 251 23.39 23.28 -9.08
N LEU A 252 22.96 22.03 -9.10
CA LEU A 252 22.06 21.43 -8.11
C LEU A 252 22.74 20.24 -7.45
N ARG A 253 22.68 20.23 -6.12
CA ARG A 253 23.09 19.10 -5.30
C ARG A 253 21.96 18.74 -4.34
N GLY A 254 21.65 17.42 -4.24
CA GLY A 254 20.62 16.92 -3.38
C GLY A 254 20.35 15.42 -3.53
#